data_8e1ede02ad4d8b0a27ad55880b999fe6
#
_entry.id   8e1ede02ad4d8b0a27ad55880b999fe6
#
_cell.length_a   1.000
_cell.length_b   1.000
_cell.length_c   1.000
_cell.angle_alpha   90.00
_cell.angle_beta   90.00
_cell.angle_gamma   90.00
#
_symmetry.space_group_name_H-M   'P 1'
#
loop_
_entity.id
_entity.type
_entity.pdbx_description
1 polymer ?
#
loop_
_entity_poly.entity_id
_entity_poly.type
_entity_poly.pdbx_seq_one_letter_code
_entity_poly.pdbx_strand_id
1 'polypeptide(L)'
;MWIQFSVIILVLTLITSIALADDTQIPDRWVYIQTNLLVDKNIDNLMTLLERIEKAGYNGIVIADSKFMRWDNLPDRYLINARKVREECRRLKLSFIPCVFPIGYSNDLLARDVNLAEGLPVIDAPFVVHEGKIIPDDDDVKLANPNFEQYSDNTPSGWGFLDQPGKICFIDTETKYEGKASLRMQDIGINDPQNGHGRINQKLNVRPFTYYHVSVAIKTQDFEQIGETRIAVLAPNGPSLNQLNLPIKETQDWQTVDITFNSLNYSEVNFYLGVWGGKKGKIWWDDVRIEPAGLVNVIRREGTPFVVKSEDGNTVYTEGKDFDGAVDPKLGNITWAGDYNVWHEAPIMTVPDGSKLKDGQKVAVSYYHPALIYDNVVMCCMSEPKLYDILKWQAKQIHDNLQPDGYFMSHDEIRCQGWDKSCADTKKTPGQILADNAKKCVDILHEIDPSKPIYVWSDMFDPFHNAGKTGWYYLVKGEGAWYGSWEGLDSSVIIVNWNSDNEKRIDSMKHFAGRGHKQILAGYYDSDPKNITPWLKDSSSVDGVIGIMYTTWQSNFGDLEDFSRYAFRKQ
;
A
#
# COMPACT_ATOMS: atom_id res chain seq x y z
N MET A 1 38.04 -40.10 -86.26
CA MET A 1 36.62 -39.73 -86.07
C MET A 1 36.37 -39.60 -84.58
N TRP A 2 36.45 -38.40 -84.13
CA TRP A 2 36.38 -38.07 -82.70
C TRP A 2 34.98 -37.63 -82.37
N ILE A 3 34.32 -38.23 -81.34
CA ILE A 3 33.03 -37.87 -80.83
C ILE A 3 33.27 -37.08 -79.52
N GLN A 4 32.94 -35.83 -79.51
CA GLN A 4 32.94 -34.99 -78.32
C GLN A 4 31.64 -35.23 -77.53
N PHE A 5 31.75 -35.61 -76.24
CA PHE A 5 30.67 -35.55 -75.30
C PHE A 5 30.70 -34.24 -74.55
N SER A 6 29.68 -33.46 -74.72
CA SER A 6 29.46 -32.22 -73.90
C SER A 6 28.67 -32.60 -72.66
N VAL A 7 29.28 -32.48 -71.48
CA VAL A 7 28.59 -32.60 -70.18
C VAL A 7 28.02 -31.21 -69.79
N ILE A 8 26.71 -31.11 -69.73
CA ILE A 8 26.01 -29.95 -69.20
C ILE A 8 25.90 -30.15 -67.68
N ILE A 9 26.63 -29.34 -66.93
CA ILE A 9 26.51 -29.23 -65.45
C ILE A 9 25.39 -28.26 -65.16
N LEU A 10 24.25 -28.76 -64.66
CA LEU A 10 23.13 -27.97 -64.16
C LEU A 10 23.45 -27.58 -62.71
N VAL A 11 23.85 -26.34 -62.46
CA VAL A 11 24.03 -25.79 -61.12
C VAL A 11 22.66 -25.33 -60.63
N LEU A 12 22.03 -26.14 -59.77
CA LEU A 12 20.85 -25.73 -58.98
C LEU A 12 21.35 -24.84 -57.84
N THR A 13 21.20 -23.52 -57.94
CA THR A 13 21.30 -22.60 -56.84
C THR A 13 20.03 -22.69 -56.00
N LEU A 14 20.11 -23.43 -54.89
CA LEU A 14 19.13 -23.35 -53.80
C LEU A 14 19.28 -21.93 -53.15
N ILE A 15 18.40 -21.03 -53.50
CA ILE A 15 18.19 -19.79 -52.72
C ILE A 15 17.39 -20.22 -51.47
N THR A 16 18.08 -20.54 -50.39
CA THR A 16 17.48 -20.56 -49.05
C THR A 16 17.27 -19.09 -48.68
N SER A 17 16.05 -18.59 -48.84
CA SER A 17 15.60 -17.39 -48.18
C SER A 17 15.64 -17.63 -46.69
N ILE A 18 16.78 -17.33 -46.05
CA ILE A 18 16.83 -17.10 -44.63
C ILE A 18 15.96 -15.85 -44.45
N ALA A 19 14.73 -16.05 -43.97
CA ALA A 19 13.98 -14.97 -43.37
C ALA A 19 14.84 -14.49 -42.19
N LEU A 20 15.58 -13.42 -42.40
CA LEU A 20 16.12 -12.64 -41.31
C LEU A 20 14.91 -12.24 -40.49
N ALA A 21 14.68 -12.92 -39.36
CA ALA A 21 13.80 -12.40 -38.32
C ALA A 21 14.26 -10.96 -38.11
N ASP A 22 13.33 -10.04 -38.15
CA ASP A 22 13.59 -8.62 -37.88
C ASP A 22 13.94 -8.52 -36.40
N ASP A 23 15.22 -8.69 -36.09
CA ASP A 23 15.83 -8.83 -34.74
C ASP A 23 15.87 -7.46 -34.02
N THR A 24 14.94 -6.57 -34.36
CA THR A 24 15.01 -5.17 -34.02
C THR A 24 13.92 -4.69 -33.05
N GLN A 25 12.93 -5.51 -32.74
CA GLN A 25 11.87 -5.14 -31.80
C GLN A 25 12.08 -5.82 -30.44
N ILE A 26 11.85 -5.04 -29.38
CA ILE A 26 11.79 -5.54 -28.01
C ILE A 26 10.65 -6.59 -27.94
N PRO A 27 10.91 -7.82 -27.45
CA PRO A 27 9.94 -8.92 -27.51
C PRO A 27 8.61 -8.62 -26.82
N ASP A 28 8.67 -8.14 -25.58
CA ASP A 28 7.49 -7.87 -24.77
C ASP A 28 7.17 -6.37 -24.76
N ARG A 29 5.97 -6.03 -25.24
CA ARG A 29 5.46 -4.67 -25.35
C ARG A 29 4.08 -4.62 -24.76
N TRP A 30 3.99 -4.23 -23.49
CA TRP A 30 2.79 -4.43 -22.68
C TRP A 30 2.17 -3.15 -22.20
N VAL A 31 0.92 -3.27 -21.76
CA VAL A 31 0.15 -2.21 -21.10
C VAL A 31 -0.37 -2.72 -19.76
N TYR A 32 -0.11 -1.97 -18.69
CA TYR A 32 -0.69 -2.23 -17.38
C TYR A 32 -2.07 -1.60 -17.27
N ILE A 33 -3.07 -2.38 -16.88
CA ILE A 33 -4.48 -1.98 -16.83
C ILE A 33 -5.07 -2.33 -15.47
N GLN A 34 -5.45 -1.31 -14.72
CA GLN A 34 -6.28 -1.48 -13.52
C GLN A 34 -7.74 -1.27 -13.91
N THR A 35 -8.62 -2.22 -13.58
CA THR A 35 -10.04 -2.09 -13.92
C THR A 35 -10.91 -2.96 -13.03
N ASN A 36 -12.16 -2.52 -12.81
CA ASN A 36 -13.18 -3.31 -12.14
C ASN A 36 -14.00 -4.09 -13.17
N LEU A 37 -13.74 -5.37 -13.31
CA LEU A 37 -14.40 -6.26 -14.28
C LEU A 37 -15.89 -6.52 -13.96
N LEU A 38 -16.38 -6.15 -12.77
CA LEU A 38 -17.79 -6.27 -12.42
C LEU A 38 -18.67 -5.23 -13.15
N VAL A 39 -18.08 -4.14 -13.65
CA VAL A 39 -18.78 -2.99 -14.25
C VAL A 39 -18.79 -3.13 -15.76
N ASP A 40 -19.95 -3.36 -16.37
CA ASP A 40 -20.10 -3.61 -17.82
C ASP A 40 -19.55 -2.46 -18.68
N LYS A 41 -19.74 -1.21 -18.26
CA LYS A 41 -19.19 -0.05 -18.96
C LYS A 41 -17.64 -0.09 -19.03
N ASN A 42 -16.99 -0.60 -17.97
CA ASN A 42 -15.54 -0.76 -17.99
C ASN A 42 -15.13 -1.81 -19.03
N ILE A 43 -15.94 -2.86 -19.20
CA ILE A 43 -15.68 -3.89 -20.21
C ILE A 43 -15.80 -3.31 -21.62
N ASP A 44 -16.84 -2.53 -21.90
CA ASP A 44 -17.03 -1.90 -23.21
C ASP A 44 -15.85 -0.95 -23.55
N ASN A 45 -15.44 -0.14 -22.57
CA ASN A 45 -14.27 0.72 -22.71
C ASN A 45 -12.98 -0.10 -22.94
N LEU A 46 -12.83 -1.21 -22.20
CA LEU A 46 -11.66 -2.08 -22.31
C LEU A 46 -11.59 -2.76 -23.67
N MET A 47 -12.71 -3.21 -24.24
CA MET A 47 -12.71 -3.78 -25.60
C MET A 47 -12.14 -2.78 -26.62
N THR A 48 -12.58 -1.51 -26.56
CA THR A 48 -12.06 -0.45 -27.42
C THR A 48 -10.57 -0.18 -27.16
N LEU A 49 -10.15 -0.20 -25.89
CA LEU A 49 -8.75 -0.01 -25.52
C LEU A 49 -7.86 -1.14 -26.04
N LEU A 50 -8.30 -2.39 -25.97
CA LEU A 50 -7.54 -3.55 -26.47
C LEU A 50 -7.25 -3.46 -27.97
N GLU A 51 -8.21 -3.00 -28.77
CA GLU A 51 -7.98 -2.74 -30.20
C GLU A 51 -6.95 -1.63 -30.44
N ARG A 52 -6.95 -0.55 -29.60
CA ARG A 52 -5.94 0.51 -29.68
C ARG A 52 -4.55 -0.01 -29.30
N ILE A 53 -4.47 -0.83 -28.27
CA ILE A 53 -3.25 -1.47 -27.79
C ILE A 53 -2.60 -2.29 -28.93
N GLU A 54 -3.37 -3.15 -29.57
CA GLU A 54 -2.88 -3.96 -30.69
C GLU A 54 -2.42 -3.09 -31.86
N LYS A 55 -3.23 -2.10 -32.28
CA LYS A 55 -2.90 -1.17 -33.38
C LYS A 55 -1.66 -0.31 -33.09
N ALA A 56 -1.40 0.01 -31.83
CA ALA A 56 -0.22 0.75 -31.41
C ALA A 56 1.06 -0.12 -31.32
N GLY A 57 0.95 -1.41 -31.59
CA GLY A 57 2.09 -2.34 -31.65
C GLY A 57 2.45 -3.02 -30.34
N TYR A 58 1.61 -2.91 -29.32
CA TYR A 58 1.74 -3.73 -28.11
C TYR A 58 1.28 -5.17 -28.37
N ASN A 59 1.81 -6.11 -27.60
CA ASN A 59 1.51 -7.54 -27.76
C ASN A 59 1.06 -8.22 -26.45
N GLY A 60 0.76 -7.46 -25.41
CA GLY A 60 0.26 -8.03 -24.16
C GLY A 60 -0.30 -7.00 -23.20
N ILE A 61 -1.08 -7.47 -22.24
CA ILE A 61 -1.61 -6.68 -21.14
C ILE A 61 -1.32 -7.36 -19.80
N VAL A 62 -1.01 -6.55 -18.80
CA VAL A 62 -1.08 -6.92 -17.39
C VAL A 62 -2.39 -6.36 -16.85
N ILE A 63 -3.26 -7.23 -16.33
CA ILE A 63 -4.57 -6.82 -15.83
C ILE A 63 -4.69 -7.00 -14.33
N ALA A 64 -5.00 -5.91 -13.62
CA ALA A 64 -5.18 -5.88 -12.19
C ALA A 64 -6.66 -5.61 -11.85
N ASP A 65 -7.26 -6.53 -11.13
CA ASP A 65 -8.54 -6.37 -10.45
C ASP A 65 -8.44 -7.08 -9.10
N SER A 66 -8.54 -6.33 -8.00
CA SER A 66 -8.50 -6.86 -6.64
C SER A 66 -9.51 -7.98 -6.40
N LYS A 67 -10.64 -7.95 -7.13
CA LYS A 67 -11.73 -8.92 -7.06
C LYS A 67 -11.36 -10.32 -7.55
N PHE A 68 -10.19 -10.52 -8.17
CA PHE A 68 -9.64 -11.86 -8.39
C PHE A 68 -9.44 -12.66 -7.10
N MET A 69 -9.46 -12.01 -5.94
CA MET A 69 -9.38 -12.65 -4.62
C MET A 69 -10.71 -13.21 -4.11
N ARG A 70 -11.85 -12.84 -4.70
CA ARG A 70 -13.17 -13.17 -4.12
C ARG A 70 -14.27 -13.39 -5.15
N TRP A 71 -13.96 -13.79 -6.35
CA TRP A 71 -14.97 -13.96 -7.40
C TRP A 71 -16.00 -15.05 -7.13
N ASP A 72 -15.74 -16.00 -6.23
CA ASP A 72 -16.72 -16.96 -5.72
C ASP A 72 -17.85 -16.29 -4.89
N ASN A 73 -17.66 -15.07 -4.42
CA ASN A 73 -18.62 -14.26 -3.70
C ASN A 73 -19.22 -13.13 -4.57
N LEU A 74 -18.95 -13.15 -5.88
CA LEU A 74 -19.42 -12.14 -6.83
C LEU A 74 -20.50 -12.74 -7.76
N PRO A 75 -21.36 -11.90 -8.36
CA PRO A 75 -22.29 -12.36 -9.39
C PRO A 75 -21.56 -13.00 -10.58
N ASP A 76 -22.19 -14.02 -11.22
CA ASP A 76 -21.67 -14.72 -12.41
C ASP A 76 -21.18 -13.79 -13.52
N ARG A 77 -21.77 -12.60 -13.60
CA ARG A 77 -21.37 -11.52 -14.51
C ARG A 77 -19.88 -11.21 -14.44
N TYR A 78 -19.27 -11.27 -13.24
CA TYR A 78 -17.85 -11.01 -13.07
C TYR A 78 -16.99 -11.98 -13.90
N LEU A 79 -17.25 -13.27 -13.77
CA LEU A 79 -16.53 -14.30 -14.51
C LEU A 79 -16.81 -14.23 -16.02
N ILE A 80 -18.07 -13.95 -16.40
CA ILE A 80 -18.46 -13.74 -17.80
C ILE A 80 -17.62 -12.59 -18.39
N ASN A 81 -17.51 -11.47 -17.69
CA ASN A 81 -16.76 -10.32 -18.12
C ASN A 81 -15.25 -10.61 -18.21
N ALA A 82 -14.68 -11.28 -17.22
CA ALA A 82 -13.27 -11.66 -17.24
C ALA A 82 -12.94 -12.59 -18.44
N ARG A 83 -13.82 -13.55 -18.73
CA ARG A 83 -13.68 -14.43 -19.91
C ARG A 83 -13.81 -13.66 -21.22
N LYS A 84 -14.73 -12.70 -21.31
CA LYS A 84 -14.84 -11.81 -22.49
C LYS A 84 -13.52 -11.08 -22.78
N VAL A 85 -12.89 -10.52 -21.76
CA VAL A 85 -11.58 -9.85 -21.90
C VAL A 85 -10.52 -10.84 -22.36
N ARG A 86 -10.48 -12.03 -21.77
CA ARG A 86 -9.53 -13.07 -22.17
C ARG A 86 -9.71 -13.51 -23.62
N GLU A 87 -10.94 -13.71 -24.07
CA GLU A 87 -11.26 -14.08 -25.45
C GLU A 87 -10.86 -13.00 -26.44
N GLU A 88 -11.09 -11.73 -26.10
CA GLU A 88 -10.69 -10.61 -26.92
C GLU A 88 -9.16 -10.51 -27.04
N CYS A 89 -8.42 -10.71 -25.94
CA CYS A 89 -6.96 -10.80 -26.00
C CYS A 89 -6.50 -11.90 -26.95
N ARG A 90 -7.14 -13.08 -26.93
CA ARG A 90 -6.84 -14.17 -27.86
C ARG A 90 -7.12 -13.77 -29.32
N ARG A 91 -8.25 -13.12 -29.58
CA ARG A 91 -8.62 -12.62 -30.92
C ARG A 91 -7.57 -11.67 -31.47
N LEU A 92 -7.08 -10.76 -30.63
CA LEU A 92 -6.09 -9.72 -30.96
C LEU A 92 -4.64 -10.23 -30.85
N LYS A 93 -4.41 -11.47 -30.44
CA LYS A 93 -3.09 -12.07 -30.17
C LYS A 93 -2.28 -11.31 -29.12
N LEU A 94 -2.96 -10.78 -28.12
CA LEU A 94 -2.36 -10.15 -26.95
C LEU A 94 -2.16 -11.17 -25.84
N SER A 95 -0.98 -11.19 -25.23
CA SER A 95 -0.75 -11.93 -23.99
C SER A 95 -1.61 -11.38 -22.87
N PHE A 96 -2.23 -12.27 -22.09
CA PHE A 96 -3.10 -11.93 -20.97
C PHE A 96 -2.45 -12.35 -19.66
N ILE A 97 -1.98 -11.38 -18.88
CA ILE A 97 -1.21 -11.59 -17.65
C ILE A 97 -1.99 -11.01 -16.47
N PRO A 98 -2.76 -11.80 -15.71
CA PRO A 98 -3.48 -11.32 -14.53
C PRO A 98 -2.53 -11.08 -13.35
N CYS A 99 -2.82 -10.03 -12.57
CA CYS A 99 -2.22 -9.81 -11.27
C CYS A 99 -2.76 -10.81 -10.25
N VAL A 100 -1.84 -11.42 -9.50
CA VAL A 100 -2.12 -12.38 -8.43
C VAL A 100 -1.40 -11.97 -7.16
N PHE A 101 -1.83 -12.51 -6.01
CA PHE A 101 -1.17 -12.34 -4.72
C PHE A 101 -1.00 -10.88 -4.30
N PRO A 102 -2.09 -10.17 -3.98
CA PRO A 102 -2.07 -8.75 -3.65
C PRO A 102 -1.55 -8.51 -2.23
N ILE A 103 -0.24 -8.72 -2.00
CA ILE A 103 0.38 -8.67 -0.67
C ILE A 103 0.49 -7.21 -0.17
N GLY A 104 0.81 -6.25 -1.04
CA GLY A 104 0.90 -4.84 -0.67
C GLY A 104 -0.46 -4.11 -0.61
N TYR A 105 -1.52 -4.74 -1.15
CA TYR A 105 -2.89 -4.21 -1.21
C TYR A 105 -3.87 -5.33 -0.86
N SER A 106 -3.90 -5.74 0.41
CA SER A 106 -4.49 -7.02 0.82
C SER A 106 -5.99 -6.97 1.12
N ASN A 107 -6.69 -5.86 0.98
CA ASN A 107 -8.09 -5.72 1.42
C ASN A 107 -9.03 -6.80 0.88
N ASP A 108 -9.03 -7.07 -0.43
CA ASP A 108 -9.87 -8.13 -1.00
C ASP A 108 -9.44 -9.55 -0.58
N LEU A 109 -8.16 -9.75 -0.23
CA LEU A 109 -7.67 -10.97 0.40
C LEU A 109 -8.22 -11.07 1.83
N LEU A 110 -8.11 -10.01 2.60
CA LEU A 110 -8.60 -9.91 3.97
C LEU A 110 -10.13 -9.97 4.06
N ALA A 111 -10.87 -9.68 2.97
CA ALA A 111 -12.30 -9.96 2.91
C ALA A 111 -12.65 -11.44 3.12
N ARG A 112 -11.70 -12.37 2.94
CA ARG A 112 -11.88 -13.80 3.20
C ARG A 112 -11.62 -14.18 4.66
N ASP A 113 -10.70 -13.47 5.31
CA ASP A 113 -10.44 -13.57 6.74
C ASP A 113 -9.72 -12.30 7.23
N VAL A 114 -10.46 -11.40 7.84
CA VAL A 114 -9.98 -10.11 8.34
C VAL A 114 -8.90 -10.25 9.41
N ASN A 115 -8.88 -11.38 10.12
CA ASN A 115 -7.89 -11.65 11.15
C ASN A 115 -6.49 -11.98 10.61
N LEU A 116 -6.34 -12.16 9.29
CA LEU A 116 -5.03 -12.37 8.66
C LEU A 116 -4.26 -11.06 8.42
N ALA A 117 -4.80 -9.90 8.80
CA ALA A 117 -4.06 -8.64 8.75
C ALA A 117 -2.78 -8.70 9.60
N GLU A 118 -1.73 -8.01 9.16
CA GLU A 118 -0.53 -7.78 9.98
C GLU A 118 -0.90 -6.91 11.18
N GLY A 119 -0.56 -7.37 12.38
CA GLY A 119 -0.99 -6.77 13.64
C GLY A 119 0.07 -5.89 14.30
N LEU A 120 -0.24 -4.62 14.53
CA LEU A 120 0.52 -3.77 15.44
C LEU A 120 0.16 -4.10 16.88
N PRO A 121 1.14 -4.32 17.78
CA PRO A 121 0.88 -4.73 19.16
C PRO A 121 0.42 -3.55 20.03
N VAL A 122 -0.59 -3.80 20.85
CA VAL A 122 -0.90 -3.03 22.06
C VAL A 122 -0.51 -3.88 23.24
N ILE A 123 0.31 -3.34 24.14
CA ILE A 123 0.88 -4.11 25.23
C ILE A 123 0.53 -3.44 26.56
N ASP A 124 -0.18 -4.19 27.41
CA ASP A 124 -0.53 -3.79 28.77
C ASP A 124 -1.22 -2.40 28.84
N ALA A 125 -2.07 -2.11 27.86
CA ALA A 125 -2.86 -0.88 27.89
C ALA A 125 -3.76 -0.86 29.14
N PRO A 126 -3.84 0.27 29.86
CA PRO A 126 -4.64 0.39 31.06
C PRO A 126 -6.13 0.40 30.73
N PHE A 127 -6.88 -0.43 31.40
CA PHE A 127 -8.34 -0.45 31.40
C PHE A 127 -8.84 -0.48 32.83
N VAL A 128 -10.08 -0.07 33.03
CA VAL A 128 -10.74 -0.08 34.33
C VAL A 128 -12.11 -0.72 34.25
N VAL A 129 -12.49 -1.49 35.28
CA VAL A 129 -13.84 -2.00 35.41
C VAL A 129 -14.74 -0.90 35.98
N HIS A 130 -15.78 -0.54 35.27
CA HIS A 130 -16.75 0.47 35.66
C HIS A 130 -18.17 0.02 35.28
N GLU A 131 -19.06 -0.10 36.30
CA GLU A 131 -20.46 -0.53 36.12
C GLU A 131 -20.64 -1.78 35.23
N GLY A 132 -19.82 -2.81 35.49
CA GLY A 132 -19.87 -4.06 34.75
C GLY A 132 -19.28 -4.00 33.32
N LYS A 133 -18.61 -2.92 32.96
CA LYS A 133 -17.91 -2.72 31.70
C LYS A 133 -16.41 -2.62 31.96
N ILE A 134 -15.60 -3.02 30.99
CA ILE A 134 -14.15 -2.80 30.99
C ILE A 134 -13.86 -1.81 29.89
N ILE A 135 -13.50 -0.59 30.27
CA ILE A 135 -13.28 0.55 29.39
C ILE A 135 -11.82 1.00 29.47
N PRO A 136 -11.26 1.64 28.42
CA PRO A 136 -9.95 2.24 28.52
C PRO A 136 -9.86 3.17 29.74
N ASP A 137 -8.81 3.03 30.55
CA ASP A 137 -8.49 3.98 31.60
C ASP A 137 -7.89 5.23 30.93
N ASP A 138 -8.30 6.41 31.36
CA ASP A 138 -7.87 7.67 30.73
C ASP A 138 -6.35 7.76 30.75
N ASP A 139 -5.75 7.94 29.58
CA ASP A 139 -4.30 7.99 29.48
C ASP A 139 -3.83 9.43 29.69
N ASP A 140 -2.69 9.56 30.34
CA ASP A 140 -2.09 10.85 30.73
C ASP A 140 -1.50 11.65 29.55
N VAL A 141 -1.93 11.42 28.30
CA VAL A 141 -1.47 12.23 27.18
C VAL A 141 -2.01 13.65 27.29
N LYS A 142 -1.13 14.57 27.66
CA LYS A 142 -1.50 15.98 27.85
C LYS A 142 -1.10 16.80 26.65
N LEU A 143 -2.10 17.15 25.85
CA LEU A 143 -1.97 18.16 24.81
C LEU A 143 -2.15 19.55 25.45
N ALA A 144 -1.16 20.41 25.33
CA ALA A 144 -1.26 21.76 25.81
C ALA A 144 -2.07 22.62 24.83
N ASN A 145 -3.02 23.41 25.35
CA ASN A 145 -3.81 24.35 24.57
C ASN A 145 -4.42 23.76 23.28
N PRO A 146 -5.22 22.69 23.40
CA PRO A 146 -5.73 21.93 22.26
C PRO A 146 -6.73 22.71 21.39
N ASN A 147 -7.34 23.73 21.93
CA ASN A 147 -8.33 24.59 21.29
C ASN A 147 -7.82 26.00 20.99
N PHE A 148 -6.50 26.24 21.04
CA PHE A 148 -5.83 27.50 20.69
C PHE A 148 -6.27 28.73 21.47
N GLU A 149 -6.92 28.57 22.62
CA GLU A 149 -7.47 29.66 23.46
C GLU A 149 -6.42 30.54 24.15
N GLN A 150 -5.19 30.03 24.29
CA GLN A 150 -4.07 30.73 24.92
C GLN A 150 -3.04 31.10 23.87
N TYR A 151 -2.85 32.40 23.62
CA TYR A 151 -1.96 32.88 22.58
C TYR A 151 -1.38 34.26 22.89
N SER A 152 -0.29 34.61 22.21
CA SER A 152 0.26 35.95 22.12
C SER A 152 0.42 36.29 20.63
N ASP A 153 -0.25 37.34 20.19
CA ASP A 153 -0.37 37.71 18.77
C ASP A 153 -0.85 36.53 17.91
N ASN A 154 0.00 36.01 17.02
CA ASN A 154 -0.32 34.87 16.16
C ASN A 154 0.37 33.57 16.60
N THR A 155 0.80 33.47 17.86
CA THR A 155 1.53 32.31 18.38
C THR A 155 0.73 31.64 19.51
N PRO A 156 0.19 30.45 19.32
CA PRO A 156 -0.51 29.72 20.37
C PRO A 156 0.48 29.19 21.41
N SER A 157 0.12 29.36 22.68
CA SER A 157 0.93 28.93 23.84
C SER A 157 0.97 27.40 23.91
N GLY A 158 2.09 26.81 24.33
CA GLY A 158 2.25 25.35 24.50
C GLY A 158 2.53 24.59 23.21
N TRP A 159 2.43 25.23 22.07
CA TRP A 159 2.86 24.67 20.79
C TRP A 159 4.28 25.16 20.50
N GLY A 160 5.09 24.25 19.91
CA GLY A 160 6.50 24.51 19.64
C GLY A 160 6.72 25.21 18.30
N PHE A 161 7.20 24.48 17.31
CA PHE A 161 7.45 24.99 15.99
C PHE A 161 6.17 25.53 15.31
N LEU A 162 6.28 26.70 14.67
CA LEU A 162 5.19 27.34 13.92
C LEU A 162 5.74 28.02 12.67
N ASP A 163 5.23 27.68 11.51
CA ASP A 163 5.65 28.28 10.23
C ASP A 163 5.08 29.71 10.10
N GLN A 164 5.97 30.70 9.98
CA GLN A 164 5.71 32.09 9.62
C GLN A 164 4.47 32.72 10.30
N PRO A 165 4.45 32.86 11.63
CA PRO A 165 3.32 33.48 12.34
C PRO A 165 3.06 34.92 11.82
N GLY A 166 1.79 35.24 11.58
CA GLY A 166 1.35 36.51 11.00
C GLY A 166 1.53 36.65 9.47
N LYS A 167 2.02 35.58 8.79
CA LYS A 167 2.08 35.50 7.32
C LYS A 167 1.37 34.26 6.77
N ILE A 168 1.63 33.12 7.35
CA ILE A 168 1.00 31.84 7.00
C ILE A 168 0.05 31.40 8.09
N CYS A 169 0.54 31.34 9.34
CA CYS A 169 -0.22 30.90 10.51
C CYS A 169 -0.75 32.10 11.29
N PHE A 170 -2.02 32.05 11.67
CA PHE A 170 -2.74 33.10 12.36
C PHE A 170 -3.61 32.53 13.47
N ILE A 171 -3.76 33.26 14.56
CA ILE A 171 -4.88 33.07 15.48
C ILE A 171 -6.10 33.77 14.90
N ASP A 172 -7.19 33.03 14.71
CA ASP A 172 -8.45 33.55 14.18
C ASP A 172 -9.51 33.56 15.28
N THR A 173 -9.97 34.77 15.67
CA THR A 173 -10.99 34.96 16.70
C THR A 173 -12.41 35.09 16.12
N GLU A 174 -12.54 35.16 14.81
CA GLU A 174 -13.83 35.27 14.14
C GLU A 174 -14.34 33.89 13.68
N THR A 175 -13.47 33.12 13.05
CA THR A 175 -13.79 31.77 12.56
C THR A 175 -13.21 30.73 13.52
N LYS A 176 -14.07 30.08 14.30
CA LYS A 176 -13.70 29.04 15.28
C LYS A 176 -14.76 27.96 15.36
N TYR A 177 -14.36 26.76 15.78
CA TYR A 177 -15.27 25.64 16.03
C TYR A 177 -15.95 25.79 17.37
N GLU A 178 -15.16 26.02 18.43
CA GLU A 178 -15.65 26.34 19.77
C GLU A 178 -14.79 27.45 20.42
N GLY A 179 -15.13 27.86 21.64
CA GLY A 179 -14.34 28.81 22.43
C GLY A 179 -14.21 30.20 21.81
N LYS A 180 -12.99 30.74 21.80
CA LYS A 180 -12.69 32.15 21.43
C LYS A 180 -11.80 32.25 20.19
N ALA A 181 -11.02 31.23 19.86
CA ALA A 181 -10.03 31.30 18.81
C ALA A 181 -9.82 29.93 18.14
N SER A 182 -9.28 29.92 16.94
CA SER A 182 -8.77 28.74 16.22
C SER A 182 -7.41 29.05 15.58
N LEU A 183 -6.71 28.04 15.11
CA LEU A 183 -5.51 28.21 14.28
C LEU A 183 -5.91 28.24 12.81
N ARG A 184 -5.59 29.32 12.10
CA ARG A 184 -5.76 29.44 10.64
C ARG A 184 -4.42 29.41 9.93
N MET A 185 -4.34 28.66 8.82
CA MET A 185 -3.25 28.73 7.86
C MET A 185 -3.81 29.17 6.50
N GLN A 186 -3.11 30.09 5.81
CA GLN A 186 -3.59 30.64 4.55
C GLN A 186 -2.48 30.96 3.56
N ASP A 187 -2.81 30.89 2.26
CA ASP A 187 -1.97 31.35 1.14
C ASP A 187 -0.51 30.85 1.25
N ILE A 188 -0.38 29.59 1.65
CA ILE A 188 0.87 28.99 2.10
C ILE A 188 1.92 29.06 0.98
N GLY A 189 1.61 28.60 -0.23
CA GLY A 189 2.54 28.62 -1.35
C GLY A 189 2.82 30.01 -1.92
N ILE A 190 1.99 31.01 -1.61
CA ILE A 190 2.26 32.42 -1.95
C ILE A 190 3.36 32.96 -1.04
N ASN A 191 3.32 32.61 0.25
CA ASN A 191 4.24 33.09 1.27
C ASN A 191 5.48 32.18 1.43
N ASP A 192 5.39 30.90 1.05
CA ASP A 192 6.51 29.94 0.95
C ASP A 192 6.48 29.22 -0.40
N PRO A 193 6.86 29.89 -1.51
CA PRO A 193 6.77 29.31 -2.85
C PRO A 193 7.75 28.16 -3.09
N GLN A 194 8.74 27.99 -2.25
CA GLN A 194 9.74 26.93 -2.38
C GLN A 194 9.22 25.60 -1.82
N ASN A 195 8.58 25.61 -0.65
CA ASN A 195 8.20 24.40 0.07
C ASN A 195 6.68 24.29 0.30
N GLY A 196 5.96 25.42 0.37
CA GLY A 196 4.54 25.43 0.69
C GLY A 196 4.24 24.91 2.09
N HIS A 197 5.06 25.26 3.09
CA HIS A 197 4.92 24.77 4.46
C HIS A 197 4.05 25.68 5.32
N GLY A 198 3.01 25.09 5.93
CA GLY A 198 2.22 25.72 7.00
C GLY A 198 2.00 24.68 8.10
N ARG A 199 2.84 24.70 9.16
CA ARG A 199 2.88 23.62 10.14
C ARG A 199 2.99 24.17 11.56
N ILE A 200 2.45 23.40 12.49
CA ILE A 200 2.64 23.59 13.93
C ILE A 200 2.89 22.24 14.58
N ASN A 201 3.66 22.18 15.66
CA ASN A 201 3.87 20.92 16.36
C ASN A 201 3.83 21.05 17.88
N GLN A 202 3.67 19.89 18.49
CA GLN A 202 3.85 19.68 19.92
C GLN A 202 4.56 18.35 20.17
N LYS A 203 5.47 18.33 21.16
CA LYS A 203 6.09 17.13 21.68
C LYS A 203 5.17 16.51 22.71
N LEU A 204 4.82 15.25 22.56
CA LEU A 204 3.92 14.55 23.46
C LEU A 204 4.62 13.34 24.08
N ASN A 205 4.48 13.18 25.39
CA ASN A 205 4.79 11.94 26.06
C ASN A 205 3.63 10.96 25.82
N VAL A 206 3.94 9.75 25.40
CA VAL A 206 2.98 8.69 25.13
C VAL A 206 3.40 7.41 25.82
N ARG A 207 2.47 6.52 26.11
CA ARG A 207 2.77 5.18 26.57
C ARG A 207 3.25 4.33 25.40
N PRO A 208 4.37 3.62 25.48
CA PRO A 208 4.79 2.68 24.43
C PRO A 208 3.73 1.60 24.16
N PHE A 209 3.66 1.13 22.94
CA PHE A 209 2.74 0.09 22.48
C PHE A 209 1.28 0.36 22.84
N THR A 210 0.85 1.59 22.66
CA THR A 210 -0.53 2.04 22.89
C THR A 210 -1.14 2.53 21.59
N TYR A 211 -2.40 2.17 21.37
CA TYR A 211 -3.18 2.60 20.22
C TYR A 211 -3.99 3.84 20.60
N TYR A 212 -3.75 4.93 19.90
CA TYR A 212 -4.37 6.23 20.13
C TYR A 212 -5.31 6.62 19.00
N HIS A 213 -6.40 7.26 19.38
CA HIS A 213 -7.29 8.02 18.51
C HIS A 213 -7.00 9.51 18.67
N VAL A 214 -7.01 10.21 17.55
CA VAL A 214 -6.89 11.67 17.50
C VAL A 214 -8.04 12.22 16.69
N SER A 215 -8.77 13.18 17.23
CA SER A 215 -9.79 13.93 16.50
C SER A 215 -9.44 15.42 16.45
N VAL A 216 -9.72 16.06 15.31
CA VAL A 216 -9.46 17.50 15.09
C VAL A 216 -10.60 18.10 14.29
N ALA A 217 -11.14 19.21 14.72
CA ALA A 217 -12.09 19.99 13.92
C ALA A 217 -11.35 20.76 12.83
N ILE A 218 -11.74 20.58 11.57
CA ILE A 218 -11.13 21.19 10.39
C ILE A 218 -12.19 21.87 9.53
N LYS A 219 -11.89 23.12 9.11
CA LYS A 219 -12.66 23.89 8.12
C LYS A 219 -11.73 24.33 7.01
N THR A 220 -12.21 24.37 5.76
CA THR A 220 -11.45 24.85 4.60
C THR A 220 -12.25 25.86 3.78
N GLN A 221 -11.55 26.73 3.08
CA GLN A 221 -12.13 27.67 2.12
C GLN A 221 -11.19 27.88 0.93
N ASP A 222 -11.65 27.50 -0.27
CA ASP A 222 -10.90 27.61 -1.53
C ASP A 222 -9.45 27.09 -1.40
N PHE A 223 -9.30 25.99 -0.65
CA PHE A 223 -8.02 25.45 -0.23
C PHE A 223 -7.51 24.43 -1.26
N GLU A 224 -6.48 24.83 -1.98
CA GLU A 224 -5.80 23.99 -2.96
C GLU A 224 -4.82 23.03 -2.27
N GLN A 225 -4.56 21.86 -2.88
CA GLN A 225 -3.61 20.83 -2.40
C GLN A 225 -4.04 20.17 -1.08
N ILE A 226 -5.30 19.78 -1.00
CA ILE A 226 -5.83 19.04 0.17
C ILE A 226 -5.02 17.76 0.47
N GLY A 227 -4.49 17.07 -0.56
CA GLY A 227 -3.68 15.87 -0.43
C GLY A 227 -2.32 16.08 0.27
N GLU A 228 -1.89 17.33 0.49
CA GLU A 228 -0.67 17.68 1.20
C GLU A 228 -0.92 18.08 2.66
N THR A 229 -2.16 17.92 3.12
CA THR A 229 -2.56 18.21 4.51
C THR A 229 -2.44 16.96 5.37
N ARG A 230 -1.86 17.09 6.55
CA ARG A 230 -1.62 15.97 7.46
C ARG A 230 -1.89 16.34 8.93
N ILE A 231 -2.42 15.40 9.66
CA ILE A 231 -2.23 15.26 11.10
C ILE A 231 -1.13 14.20 11.22
N ALA A 232 0.12 14.63 11.50
CA ALA A 232 1.26 13.73 11.43
C ALA A 232 1.82 13.42 12.83
N VAL A 233 2.05 12.14 13.11
CA VAL A 233 2.68 11.67 14.34
C VAL A 233 4.00 11.02 13.99
N LEU A 234 5.10 11.67 14.37
CA LEU A 234 6.45 11.24 14.02
C LEU A 234 7.18 10.70 15.25
N ALA A 235 7.77 9.53 15.12
CA ALA A 235 8.70 9.03 16.13
C ALA A 235 10.00 9.88 16.15
N PRO A 236 10.64 10.07 17.31
CA PRO A 236 11.94 10.71 17.36
C PRO A 236 12.97 9.89 16.59
N ASN A 237 13.57 10.47 15.52
CA ASN A 237 14.54 9.79 14.66
C ASN A 237 14.07 8.44 14.10
N GLY A 238 12.76 8.31 13.87
CA GLY A 238 12.12 7.07 13.42
C GLY A 238 11.08 7.31 12.34
N PRO A 239 10.20 6.33 12.10
CA PRO A 239 9.14 6.41 11.10
C PRO A 239 8.06 7.41 11.47
N SER A 240 7.23 7.79 10.48
CA SER A 240 5.90 8.32 10.74
C SER A 240 5.02 7.18 11.29
N LEU A 241 4.32 7.45 12.40
CA LEU A 241 3.49 6.46 13.09
C LEU A 241 2.06 6.39 12.57
N ASN A 242 1.68 7.31 11.70
CA ASN A 242 0.46 7.24 10.91
C ASN A 242 0.72 7.67 9.47
N GLN A 243 -0.03 7.10 8.54
CA GLN A 243 0.13 7.32 7.08
C GLN A 243 -1.24 7.54 6.42
N LEU A 244 -2.12 8.30 7.10
CA LEU A 244 -3.51 8.48 6.68
C LEU A 244 -3.68 9.74 5.84
N ASN A 245 -4.54 9.66 4.83
CA ASN A 245 -5.07 10.81 4.14
C ASN A 245 -6.22 11.40 4.95
N LEU A 246 -6.38 12.71 4.93
CA LEU A 246 -7.49 13.35 5.61
C LEU A 246 -8.69 13.49 4.65
N PRO A 247 -9.91 13.11 5.07
CA PRO A 247 -11.11 13.17 4.22
C PRO A 247 -11.68 14.60 4.16
N ILE A 248 -10.84 15.56 3.77
CA ILE A 248 -11.20 16.99 3.66
C ILE A 248 -11.44 17.39 2.20
N LYS A 249 -12.19 18.47 2.00
CA LYS A 249 -12.52 19.06 0.69
C LYS A 249 -11.87 20.44 0.54
N GLU A 250 -11.81 20.94 -0.70
CA GLU A 250 -11.29 22.29 -0.98
C GLU A 250 -12.08 23.39 -0.24
N THR A 251 -13.38 23.21 -0.11
CA THR A 251 -14.24 24.08 0.69
C THR A 251 -15.23 23.23 1.47
N GLN A 252 -15.17 23.32 2.78
CA GLN A 252 -16.11 22.67 3.70
C GLN A 252 -16.26 23.49 4.99
N ASP A 253 -17.43 23.35 5.62
CA ASP A 253 -17.62 23.82 6.99
C ASP A 253 -16.94 22.87 7.98
N TRP A 254 -16.93 23.25 9.25
CA TRP A 254 -16.32 22.48 10.32
C TRP A 254 -16.76 21.02 10.31
N GLN A 255 -15.79 20.13 10.25
CA GLN A 255 -15.97 18.69 10.38
C GLN A 255 -14.87 18.13 11.27
N THR A 256 -15.23 17.22 12.15
CA THR A 256 -14.26 16.44 12.91
C THR A 256 -13.62 15.40 11.98
N VAL A 257 -12.30 15.37 11.97
CA VAL A 257 -11.48 14.44 11.22
C VAL A 257 -10.72 13.58 12.20
N ASP A 258 -10.76 12.28 11.98
CA ASP A 258 -10.18 11.27 12.84
C ASP A 258 -8.93 10.67 12.22
N ILE A 259 -7.90 10.46 13.01
CA ILE A 259 -6.77 9.60 12.72
C ILE A 259 -6.51 8.64 13.88
N THR A 260 -5.79 7.58 13.60
CA THR A 260 -5.25 6.69 14.64
C THR A 260 -3.77 6.45 14.44
N PHE A 261 -3.06 6.18 15.53
CA PHE A 261 -1.66 5.75 15.48
C PHE A 261 -1.32 4.80 16.63
N ASN A 262 -0.35 3.94 16.42
CA ASN A 262 0.26 3.16 17.48
C ASN A 262 1.62 3.78 17.83
N SER A 263 1.86 4.02 19.11
CA SER A 263 3.13 4.59 19.60
C SER A 263 4.33 3.65 19.41
N LEU A 264 4.10 2.38 19.11
CA LEU A 264 5.12 1.35 19.03
C LEU A 264 6.02 1.38 20.29
N ASN A 265 7.31 1.22 20.15
CA ASN A 265 8.27 1.25 21.26
C ASN A 265 8.69 2.66 21.70
N TYR A 266 7.98 3.70 21.27
CA TYR A 266 8.33 5.08 21.59
C TYR A 266 7.54 5.59 22.80
N SER A 267 8.22 6.33 23.68
CA SER A 267 7.64 7.02 24.84
C SER A 267 7.43 8.52 24.61
N GLU A 268 7.83 9.03 23.46
CA GLU A 268 7.68 10.42 23.03
C GLU A 268 7.41 10.44 21.53
N VAL A 269 6.57 11.39 21.09
CA VAL A 269 6.30 11.62 19.66
C VAL A 269 6.28 13.11 19.34
N ASN A 270 6.55 13.47 18.09
CA ASN A 270 6.29 14.80 17.56
C ASN A 270 4.94 14.79 16.84
N PHE A 271 3.98 15.51 17.38
CA PHE A 271 2.64 15.65 16.83
C PHE A 271 2.54 16.93 16.02
N TYR A 272 2.12 16.84 14.77
CA TYR A 272 1.98 17.97 13.84
C TYR A 272 0.56 18.11 13.32
N LEU A 273 0.10 19.35 13.22
CA LEU A 273 -0.97 19.75 12.32
C LEU A 273 -0.34 20.59 11.21
N GLY A 274 -0.67 20.29 9.93
CA GLY A 274 -0.04 21.10 8.90
C GLY A 274 -0.25 20.67 7.46
N VAL A 275 0.39 21.46 6.60
CA VAL A 275 0.40 21.32 5.16
C VAL A 275 1.84 21.29 4.67
N TRP A 276 2.17 20.37 3.77
CA TRP A 276 3.48 20.18 3.14
C TRP A 276 3.34 20.29 1.62
N GLY A 277 3.46 21.45 1.04
CA GLY A 277 3.23 21.69 -0.39
C GLY A 277 1.95 22.46 -0.68
N GLY A 278 1.46 23.22 0.28
CA GLY A 278 0.27 24.07 0.14
C GLY A 278 0.43 25.15 -0.93
N LYS A 279 -0.70 25.58 -1.50
CA LYS A 279 -0.77 26.65 -2.51
C LYS A 279 -1.60 27.82 -1.99
N LYS A 280 -2.87 27.87 -2.34
CA LYS A 280 -3.80 28.97 -2.01
C LYS A 280 -4.92 28.49 -1.09
N GLY A 281 -5.69 29.47 -0.58
CA GLY A 281 -6.87 29.24 0.24
C GLY A 281 -6.56 29.19 1.72
N LYS A 282 -7.53 28.73 2.50
CA LYS A 282 -7.48 28.76 3.95
C LYS A 282 -7.88 27.43 4.55
N ILE A 283 -7.20 27.04 5.63
CA ILE A 283 -7.57 25.92 6.48
C ILE A 283 -7.55 26.40 7.94
N TRP A 284 -8.53 25.95 8.72
CA TRP A 284 -8.64 26.19 10.15
C TRP A 284 -8.61 24.87 10.91
N TRP A 285 -7.95 24.90 12.07
CA TRP A 285 -7.79 23.79 12.99
C TRP A 285 -8.29 24.20 14.37
N ASP A 286 -9.05 23.32 15.02
CA ASP A 286 -9.59 23.57 16.35
C ASP A 286 -9.91 22.25 17.07
N ASP A 287 -10.18 22.29 18.38
CA ASP A 287 -10.66 21.18 19.20
C ASP A 287 -9.90 19.86 18.96
N VAL A 288 -8.58 19.89 19.23
CA VAL A 288 -7.71 18.73 19.09
C VAL A 288 -7.85 17.80 20.30
N ARG A 289 -8.18 16.53 20.10
CA ARG A 289 -8.29 15.55 21.17
C ARG A 289 -7.39 14.35 20.88
N ILE A 290 -6.82 13.77 21.93
CA ILE A 290 -6.03 12.54 21.86
C ILE A 290 -6.46 11.66 23.02
N GLU A 291 -6.84 10.42 22.72
CA GLU A 291 -7.34 9.45 23.70
C GLU A 291 -6.95 8.01 23.31
N PRO A 292 -6.97 7.04 24.23
CA PRO A 292 -6.82 5.64 23.87
C PRO A 292 -7.93 5.18 22.90
N ALA A 293 -7.55 4.52 21.81
CA ALA A 293 -8.49 4.07 20.78
C ALA A 293 -9.39 2.90 21.22
N GLY A 294 -9.06 2.22 22.31
CA GLY A 294 -9.80 1.04 22.75
C GLY A 294 -9.65 -0.13 21.76
N LEU A 295 -10.69 -0.94 21.65
CA LEU A 295 -10.68 -2.19 20.87
C LEU A 295 -11.09 -1.99 19.40
N VAL A 296 -10.83 -0.81 18.82
CA VAL A 296 -11.11 -0.55 17.40
C VAL A 296 -10.23 -1.44 16.52
N ASN A 297 -10.85 -2.12 15.57
CA ASN A 297 -10.19 -3.02 14.63
C ASN A 297 -9.35 -4.13 15.30
N VAL A 298 -9.74 -4.63 16.47
CA VAL A 298 -9.00 -5.70 17.15
C VAL A 298 -9.00 -6.99 16.33
N ILE A 299 -7.82 -7.53 16.02
CA ILE A 299 -7.65 -8.80 15.30
C ILE A 299 -7.35 -9.95 16.26
N ARG A 300 -7.92 -11.13 15.97
CA ARG A 300 -7.93 -12.29 16.87
C ARG A 300 -7.54 -13.57 16.12
N ARG A 301 -6.33 -14.05 16.36
CA ARG A 301 -5.83 -15.35 15.92
C ARG A 301 -4.70 -15.83 16.85
N GLU A 302 -4.16 -17.00 16.65
CA GLU A 302 -3.03 -17.51 17.46
C GLU A 302 -1.83 -16.56 17.44
N GLY A 303 -1.52 -15.97 16.27
CA GLY A 303 -0.45 -14.99 16.08
C GLY A 303 -0.75 -13.59 16.60
N THR A 304 -1.98 -13.31 17.04
CA THR A 304 -2.41 -12.03 17.63
C THR A 304 -3.22 -12.30 18.91
N PRO A 305 -2.59 -12.83 19.97
CA PRO A 305 -3.29 -13.19 21.21
C PRO A 305 -3.90 -11.97 21.89
N PHE A 306 -5.09 -12.18 22.49
CA PHE A 306 -5.77 -11.21 23.33
C PHE A 306 -5.61 -11.63 24.80
N VAL A 307 -5.12 -10.72 25.64
CA VAL A 307 -4.81 -11.03 27.03
C VAL A 307 -5.34 -9.92 27.94
N VAL A 308 -6.09 -10.31 28.97
CA VAL A 308 -6.49 -9.42 30.07
C VAL A 308 -5.86 -9.96 31.36
N LYS A 309 -5.12 -9.11 32.07
CA LYS A 309 -4.48 -9.46 33.34
C LYS A 309 -4.66 -8.37 34.38
N SER A 310 -4.45 -8.70 35.66
CA SER A 310 -4.39 -7.69 36.72
C SER A 310 -3.27 -6.69 36.48
N GLU A 311 -3.39 -5.48 36.99
CA GLU A 311 -2.41 -4.41 36.85
C GLU A 311 -0.99 -4.83 37.25
N ASP A 312 -0.88 -5.67 38.32
CA ASP A 312 0.38 -6.25 38.79
C ASP A 312 0.88 -7.45 37.96
N GLY A 313 0.10 -7.88 36.94
CA GLY A 313 0.42 -9.00 36.06
C GLY A 313 0.27 -10.41 36.66
N ASN A 314 -0.12 -10.54 37.93
CA ASN A 314 -0.14 -11.83 38.65
C ASN A 314 -1.35 -12.70 38.30
N THR A 315 -2.45 -12.12 37.88
CA THR A 315 -3.68 -12.84 37.51
C THR A 315 -4.03 -12.62 36.07
N VAL A 316 -4.21 -13.71 35.31
CA VAL A 316 -4.74 -13.67 33.95
C VAL A 316 -6.23 -13.99 33.99
N TYR A 317 -7.05 -13.17 33.39
CA TYR A 317 -8.49 -13.35 33.28
C TYR A 317 -8.87 -14.12 32.03
N THR A 318 -9.95 -14.88 32.09
CA THR A 318 -10.39 -15.78 31.03
C THR A 318 -11.65 -15.23 30.38
N GLU A 319 -11.61 -15.08 29.04
CA GLU A 319 -12.79 -14.72 28.22
C GLU A 319 -13.89 -15.79 28.35
N GLY A 320 -15.15 -15.40 28.39
CA GLY A 320 -16.30 -16.27 28.63
C GLY A 320 -16.53 -16.61 30.12
N LYS A 321 -15.64 -16.18 31.01
CA LYS A 321 -15.73 -16.40 32.43
C LYS A 321 -15.54 -15.15 33.28
N ASP A 322 -14.47 -14.42 33.02
CA ASP A 322 -14.14 -13.22 33.78
C ASP A 322 -14.51 -11.94 32.98
N PHE A 323 -14.53 -12.02 31.65
CA PHE A 323 -14.98 -10.95 30.77
C PHE A 323 -15.51 -11.52 29.44
N ASP A 324 -16.28 -10.71 28.69
CA ASP A 324 -16.81 -10.99 27.35
C ASP A 324 -16.66 -9.77 26.46
N GLY A 325 -16.86 -9.95 25.15
CA GLY A 325 -16.97 -8.84 24.18
C GLY A 325 -15.65 -8.31 23.63
N ALA A 326 -14.57 -9.09 23.72
CA ALA A 326 -13.27 -8.72 23.14
C ALA A 326 -13.21 -8.94 21.60
N VAL A 327 -14.27 -8.57 20.89
CA VAL A 327 -14.40 -8.72 19.44
C VAL A 327 -14.94 -7.42 18.85
N ASP A 328 -14.34 -6.96 17.77
CA ASP A 328 -14.85 -5.82 17.02
C ASP A 328 -15.71 -6.31 15.83
N PRO A 329 -17.04 -6.14 15.88
CA PRO A 329 -17.94 -6.58 14.82
C PRO A 329 -17.80 -5.77 13.51
N LYS A 330 -17.12 -4.61 13.56
CA LYS A 330 -16.86 -3.76 12.40
C LYS A 330 -15.52 -4.04 11.75
N LEU A 331 -14.68 -4.89 12.34
CA LEU A 331 -13.36 -5.22 11.78
C LEU A 331 -13.46 -5.65 10.32
N GLY A 332 -12.84 -4.89 9.41
CA GLY A 332 -12.78 -5.22 7.98
C GLY A 332 -14.14 -5.40 7.31
N ASN A 333 -15.20 -4.76 7.84
CA ASN A 333 -16.57 -4.93 7.36
C ASN A 333 -17.42 -3.68 7.56
N ILE A 334 -16.87 -2.51 7.24
CA ILE A 334 -17.57 -1.22 7.47
C ILE A 334 -18.65 -1.01 6.42
N THR A 335 -18.28 -0.95 5.15
CA THR A 335 -19.23 -0.89 4.02
C THR A 335 -19.26 -2.22 3.30
N TRP A 336 -18.08 -2.79 3.02
CA TRP A 336 -17.90 -4.04 2.30
C TRP A 336 -16.89 -4.92 3.03
N ALA A 337 -16.96 -6.23 2.82
CA ALA A 337 -15.93 -7.13 3.32
C ALA A 337 -14.56 -6.73 2.75
N GLY A 338 -13.57 -6.56 3.61
CA GLY A 338 -12.24 -6.05 3.28
C GLY A 338 -12.07 -4.54 3.48
N ASP A 339 -13.14 -3.80 3.80
CA ASP A 339 -13.06 -2.37 4.13
C ASP A 339 -12.86 -2.17 5.63
N TYR A 340 -11.92 -1.32 5.99
CA TYR A 340 -11.61 -0.94 7.36
C TYR A 340 -11.93 0.54 7.57
N ASN A 341 -12.33 0.91 8.78
CA ASN A 341 -12.50 2.31 9.15
C ASN A 341 -11.34 2.76 10.04
N VAL A 342 -10.88 3.99 9.82
CA VAL A 342 -9.84 4.60 10.66
C VAL A 342 -10.31 4.66 12.10
N TRP A 343 -11.55 5.10 12.32
CA TRP A 343 -12.15 5.23 13.64
C TRP A 343 -13.65 4.91 13.63
N HIS A 344 -14.11 4.30 14.69
CA HIS A 344 -15.51 4.14 15.06
C HIS A 344 -15.58 3.92 16.57
N GLU A 345 -16.74 4.06 17.17
CA GLU A 345 -16.94 3.77 18.58
C GLU A 345 -16.47 2.34 18.90
N ALA A 346 -15.51 2.26 19.83
CA ALA A 346 -14.87 1.00 20.19
C ALA A 346 -15.85 0.04 20.86
N PRO A 347 -15.81 -1.25 20.53
CA PRO A 347 -16.54 -2.24 21.31
C PRO A 347 -16.07 -2.26 22.77
N ILE A 348 -17.02 -2.48 23.67
CA ILE A 348 -16.79 -2.46 25.11
C ILE A 348 -16.86 -3.90 25.63
N MET A 349 -15.83 -4.33 26.37
CA MET A 349 -15.88 -5.59 27.10
C MET A 349 -16.84 -5.49 28.29
N THR A 350 -17.49 -6.58 28.65
CA THR A 350 -18.42 -6.69 29.78
C THR A 350 -17.94 -7.70 30.81
N VAL A 351 -18.35 -7.50 32.05
CA VAL A 351 -18.04 -8.40 33.17
C VAL A 351 -19.26 -9.25 33.49
N PRO A 352 -19.23 -10.58 33.22
CA PRO A 352 -20.35 -11.46 33.49
C PRO A 352 -20.53 -11.73 34.99
N ASP A 353 -21.73 -12.18 35.36
CA ASP A 353 -22.02 -12.59 36.73
C ASP A 353 -21.06 -13.69 37.19
N GLY A 354 -20.54 -13.58 38.42
CA GLY A 354 -19.59 -14.55 39.00
C GLY A 354 -18.13 -14.35 38.58
N SER A 355 -17.82 -13.31 37.81
CA SER A 355 -16.46 -12.91 37.46
C SER A 355 -15.61 -12.60 38.71
N LYS A 356 -14.31 -12.80 38.58
CA LYS A 356 -13.32 -12.35 39.56
C LYS A 356 -13.07 -10.84 39.55
N LEU A 357 -13.38 -10.20 38.42
CA LEU A 357 -13.23 -8.76 38.24
C LEU A 357 -14.24 -8.00 39.11
N LYS A 358 -13.79 -6.89 39.69
CA LYS A 358 -14.60 -6.03 40.56
C LYS A 358 -14.63 -4.61 40.06
N ASP A 359 -15.71 -3.91 40.33
CA ASP A 359 -15.86 -2.50 40.01
C ASP A 359 -14.72 -1.66 40.60
N GLY A 360 -14.20 -0.72 39.83
CA GLY A 360 -13.00 0.08 40.14
C GLY A 360 -11.67 -0.64 39.95
N GLN A 361 -11.68 -1.93 39.59
CA GLN A 361 -10.44 -2.69 39.38
C GLN A 361 -9.75 -2.31 38.08
N LYS A 362 -8.46 -1.97 38.16
CA LYS A 362 -7.60 -1.76 37.00
C LYS A 362 -7.08 -3.07 36.44
N VAL A 363 -7.03 -3.15 35.11
CA VAL A 363 -6.52 -4.30 34.35
C VAL A 363 -5.62 -3.83 33.23
N ALA A 364 -4.69 -4.67 32.84
CA ALA A 364 -3.82 -4.48 31.70
C ALA A 364 -4.32 -5.35 30.53
N VAL A 365 -4.57 -4.73 29.38
CA VAL A 365 -5.09 -5.40 28.19
C VAL A 365 -4.05 -5.37 27.07
N SER A 366 -3.73 -6.54 26.52
CA SER A 366 -2.84 -6.66 25.37
C SER A 366 -3.59 -7.27 24.21
N TYR A 367 -3.43 -6.67 23.03
CA TYR A 367 -4.11 -7.07 21.80
C TYR A 367 -3.36 -6.58 20.56
N TYR A 368 -3.91 -6.79 19.38
CA TYR A 368 -3.35 -6.36 18.12
C TYR A 368 -4.42 -5.71 17.25
N HIS A 369 -4.03 -4.72 16.44
CA HIS A 369 -4.86 -4.06 15.44
C HIS A 369 -4.09 -3.87 14.12
N PRO A 370 -4.73 -3.80 12.94
CA PRO A 370 -4.04 -3.53 11.68
C PRO A 370 -3.60 -2.08 11.58
N ALA A 371 -2.56 -1.84 10.80
CA ALA A 371 -2.22 -0.50 10.34
C ALA A 371 -3.06 -0.16 9.10
N LEU A 372 -3.71 1.00 9.12
CA LEU A 372 -4.37 1.57 7.95
C LEU A 372 -3.43 2.58 7.28
N ILE A 373 -3.25 2.40 5.98
CA ILE A 373 -2.39 3.26 5.17
C ILE A 373 -3.26 4.03 4.18
N TYR A 374 -2.99 5.32 4.00
CA TYR A 374 -3.78 6.25 3.18
C TYR A 374 -5.26 6.27 3.61
N ASP A 375 -6.17 5.85 2.74
CA ASP A 375 -7.60 5.87 3.05
C ASP A 375 -8.04 4.58 3.76
N ASN A 376 -7.56 3.41 3.30
CA ASN A 376 -8.07 2.12 3.77
C ASN A 376 -7.13 0.93 3.47
N VAL A 377 -5.90 1.13 3.02
CA VAL A 377 -5.04 0.02 2.63
C VAL A 377 -4.49 -0.72 3.84
N VAL A 378 -4.72 -2.03 3.91
CA VAL A 378 -4.26 -2.92 4.99
C VAL A 378 -3.45 -4.07 4.41
N MET A 379 -2.34 -4.45 5.08
CA MET A 379 -1.46 -5.55 4.68
C MET A 379 -1.82 -6.84 5.42
N CYS A 380 -1.72 -7.97 4.74
CA CYS A 380 -1.81 -9.28 5.37
C CYS A 380 -0.49 -9.69 6.03
N CYS A 381 -0.56 -10.54 7.05
CA CYS A 381 0.62 -11.12 7.69
C CYS A 381 1.18 -12.27 6.84
N MET A 382 2.36 -12.07 6.25
CA MET A 382 3.03 -13.08 5.42
C MET A 382 3.54 -14.31 6.19
N SER A 383 3.55 -14.25 7.53
CA SER A 383 3.95 -15.37 8.38
C SER A 383 2.82 -16.35 8.70
N GLU A 384 1.56 -16.03 8.31
CA GLU A 384 0.40 -16.87 8.58
C GLU A 384 0.26 -18.01 7.55
N PRO A 385 0.24 -19.28 7.99
CA PRO A 385 0.11 -20.42 7.07
C PRO A 385 -1.18 -20.39 6.23
N LYS A 386 -2.30 -20.00 6.83
CA LYS A 386 -3.62 -19.91 6.16
C LYS A 386 -3.62 -18.94 4.97
N LEU A 387 -2.74 -17.94 4.97
CA LEU A 387 -2.57 -17.04 3.83
C LEU A 387 -2.29 -17.81 2.55
N TYR A 388 -1.40 -18.79 2.59
CA TYR A 388 -0.95 -19.53 1.40
C TYR A 388 -2.05 -20.43 0.83
N ASP A 389 -2.98 -20.93 1.64
CA ASP A 389 -4.16 -21.66 1.15
C ASP A 389 -5.07 -20.74 0.31
N ILE A 390 -5.24 -19.49 0.75
CA ILE A 390 -6.02 -18.46 0.04
C ILE A 390 -5.32 -18.09 -1.28
N LEU A 391 -4.00 -17.87 -1.26
CA LEU A 391 -3.22 -17.55 -2.45
C LEU A 391 -3.25 -18.68 -3.47
N LYS A 392 -3.08 -19.94 -3.03
CA LYS A 392 -3.20 -21.12 -3.88
C LYS A 392 -4.59 -21.24 -4.49
N TRP A 393 -5.63 -21.00 -3.71
CA TRP A 393 -7.00 -20.95 -4.21
C TRP A 393 -7.16 -19.91 -5.32
N GLN A 394 -6.71 -18.67 -5.12
CA GLN A 394 -6.78 -17.61 -6.12
C GLN A 394 -6.11 -18.00 -7.43
N ALA A 395 -4.84 -18.41 -7.35
CA ALA A 395 -4.06 -18.77 -8.53
C ALA A 395 -4.71 -19.92 -9.30
N LYS A 396 -5.22 -20.95 -8.58
CA LYS A 396 -5.95 -22.07 -9.21
C LYS A 396 -7.22 -21.60 -9.91
N GLN A 397 -8.01 -20.73 -9.28
CA GLN A 397 -9.23 -20.19 -9.89
C GLN A 397 -8.92 -19.39 -11.17
N ILE A 398 -7.88 -18.55 -11.15
CA ILE A 398 -7.43 -17.80 -12.33
C ILE A 398 -6.98 -18.75 -13.44
N HIS A 399 -6.18 -19.75 -13.10
CA HIS A 399 -5.70 -20.75 -14.06
C HIS A 399 -6.86 -21.47 -14.73
N ASP A 400 -7.76 -22.08 -13.93
CA ASP A 400 -8.84 -22.94 -14.42
C ASP A 400 -9.85 -22.15 -15.29
N ASN A 401 -10.12 -20.89 -14.94
CA ASN A 401 -11.17 -20.10 -15.58
C ASN A 401 -10.68 -19.21 -16.73
N LEU A 402 -9.43 -18.73 -16.68
CA LEU A 402 -8.92 -17.75 -17.65
C LEU A 402 -7.75 -18.27 -18.48
N GLN A 403 -7.08 -19.34 -18.04
CA GLN A 403 -5.91 -19.91 -18.73
C GLN A 403 -4.93 -18.81 -19.18
N PRO A 404 -4.28 -18.12 -18.24
CA PRO A 404 -3.44 -16.97 -18.51
C PRO A 404 -2.17 -17.37 -19.27
N ASP A 405 -1.51 -16.39 -19.88
CA ASP A 405 -0.22 -16.60 -20.57
C ASP A 405 0.97 -16.46 -19.62
N GLY A 406 0.77 -15.96 -18.41
CA GLY A 406 1.70 -15.83 -17.29
C GLY A 406 1.00 -15.28 -16.07
N TYR A 407 1.73 -15.11 -14.96
CA TYR A 407 1.22 -14.57 -13.70
C TYR A 407 2.04 -13.39 -13.23
N PHE A 408 1.39 -12.33 -12.79
CA PHE A 408 2.03 -11.15 -12.26
C PHE A 408 1.80 -11.05 -10.74
N MET A 409 2.83 -11.29 -9.93
CA MET A 409 2.75 -11.19 -8.47
C MET A 409 2.75 -9.73 -8.03
N SER A 410 1.68 -9.30 -7.35
CA SER A 410 1.54 -7.95 -6.80
C SER A 410 2.15 -7.86 -5.41
N HIS A 411 3.47 -7.76 -5.37
CA HIS A 411 4.29 -7.63 -4.16
C HIS A 411 4.88 -6.22 -4.04
N ASP A 412 4.21 -5.22 -4.60
CA ASP A 412 4.60 -3.83 -4.53
C ASP A 412 4.15 -3.19 -3.21
N GLU A 413 4.92 -2.22 -2.75
CA GLU A 413 4.57 -1.27 -1.70
C GLU A 413 4.00 -1.89 -0.40
N ILE A 414 4.64 -2.93 0.13
CA ILE A 414 4.24 -3.59 1.39
C ILE A 414 4.63 -2.69 2.56
N ARG A 415 3.67 -2.01 3.18
CA ARG A 415 3.88 -0.89 4.10
C ARG A 415 3.80 -1.21 5.59
N CYS A 416 3.46 -2.44 5.96
CA CYS A 416 3.44 -2.90 7.36
C CYS A 416 3.82 -4.36 7.44
N GLN A 417 4.78 -4.73 8.30
CA GLN A 417 5.23 -6.11 8.50
C GLN A 417 6.14 -6.24 9.72
N GLY A 418 6.12 -7.42 10.36
CA GLY A 418 7.12 -7.85 11.34
C GLY A 418 6.74 -7.59 12.79
N TRP A 419 5.52 -7.21 13.09
CA TRP A 419 5.11 -6.77 14.41
C TRP A 419 4.37 -7.80 15.25
N ASP A 420 3.56 -8.66 14.66
CA ASP A 420 2.77 -9.62 15.39
C ASP A 420 3.59 -10.83 15.85
N LYS A 421 2.98 -11.68 16.70
CA LYS A 421 3.63 -12.85 17.27
C LYS A 421 4.04 -13.86 16.19
N SER A 422 3.23 -14.05 15.13
CA SER A 422 3.57 -14.95 14.04
C SER A 422 4.86 -14.53 13.34
N CYS A 423 5.05 -13.22 13.13
CA CYS A 423 6.28 -12.67 12.58
C CYS A 423 7.46 -12.81 13.56
N ALA A 424 7.24 -12.48 14.84
CA ALA A 424 8.27 -12.57 15.88
C ALA A 424 8.79 -14.01 16.08
N ASP A 425 7.89 -14.99 16.03
CA ASP A 425 8.23 -16.42 16.21
C ASP A 425 9.13 -16.96 15.09
N THR A 426 9.11 -16.35 13.90
CA THR A 426 10.03 -16.72 12.81
C THR A 426 11.48 -16.40 13.12
N LYS A 427 11.75 -15.42 14.00
CA LYS A 427 13.07 -14.84 14.28
C LYS A 427 13.77 -14.27 13.04
N LYS A 428 13.01 -13.89 12.02
CA LYS A 428 13.47 -13.34 10.74
C LYS A 428 13.22 -11.84 10.67
N THR A 429 14.04 -11.16 9.87
CA THR A 429 13.75 -9.77 9.49
C THR A 429 12.57 -9.72 8.52
N PRO A 430 11.87 -8.59 8.38
CA PRO A 430 10.82 -8.43 7.36
C PRO A 430 11.28 -8.80 5.94
N GLY A 431 12.51 -8.43 5.55
CA GLY A 431 13.09 -8.82 4.26
C GLY A 431 13.24 -10.34 4.08
N GLN A 432 13.62 -11.05 5.13
CA GLN A 432 13.68 -12.52 5.10
C GLN A 432 12.28 -13.15 5.09
N ILE A 433 11.30 -12.53 5.76
CA ILE A 433 9.88 -12.97 5.70
C ILE A 433 9.34 -12.78 4.28
N LEU A 434 9.62 -11.64 3.64
CA LEU A 434 9.23 -11.39 2.25
C LEU A 434 9.94 -12.34 1.28
N ALA A 435 11.21 -12.64 1.50
CA ALA A 435 11.94 -13.63 0.70
C ALA A 435 11.26 -15.02 0.76
N ASP A 436 10.91 -15.48 1.96
CA ASP A 436 10.19 -16.75 2.14
C ASP A 436 8.80 -16.70 1.49
N ASN A 437 8.10 -15.57 1.60
CA ASN A 437 6.78 -15.40 0.99
C ASN A 437 6.87 -15.45 -0.53
N ALA A 438 7.78 -14.70 -1.14
CA ALA A 438 7.99 -14.69 -2.59
C ALA A 438 8.31 -16.10 -3.10
N LYS A 439 9.22 -16.81 -2.42
CA LYS A 439 9.56 -18.20 -2.79
C LYS A 439 8.32 -19.11 -2.74
N LYS A 440 7.54 -19.08 -1.66
CA LYS A 440 6.32 -19.88 -1.55
C LYS A 440 5.28 -19.52 -2.63
N CYS A 441 5.16 -18.23 -2.96
CA CYS A 441 4.27 -17.78 -4.05
C CYS A 441 4.71 -18.34 -5.41
N VAL A 442 6.00 -18.31 -5.71
CA VAL A 442 6.57 -18.93 -6.92
C VAL A 442 6.32 -20.44 -6.93
N ASP A 443 6.58 -21.13 -5.82
CA ASP A 443 6.33 -22.57 -5.67
C ASP A 443 4.85 -22.92 -5.94
N ILE A 444 3.90 -22.13 -5.42
CA ILE A 444 2.44 -22.28 -5.67
C ILE A 444 2.12 -22.16 -7.17
N LEU A 445 2.66 -21.15 -7.85
CA LEU A 445 2.41 -20.94 -9.28
C LEU A 445 3.01 -22.05 -10.13
N HIS A 446 4.21 -22.52 -9.82
CA HIS A 446 4.84 -23.66 -10.50
C HIS A 446 4.11 -24.99 -10.25
N GLU A 447 3.51 -25.18 -9.06
CA GLU A 447 2.66 -26.36 -8.79
C GLU A 447 1.40 -26.36 -9.67
N ILE A 448 0.86 -25.19 -9.99
CA ILE A 448 -0.33 -25.04 -10.84
C ILE A 448 0.01 -25.22 -12.32
N ASP A 449 1.01 -24.50 -12.82
CA ASP A 449 1.50 -24.62 -14.20
C ASP A 449 2.97 -24.15 -14.31
N PRO A 450 3.94 -25.09 -14.28
CA PRO A 450 5.36 -24.75 -14.35
C PRO A 450 5.80 -24.18 -15.70
N SER A 451 4.94 -24.21 -16.72
CA SER A 451 5.26 -23.69 -18.05
C SER A 451 5.03 -22.19 -18.18
N LYS A 452 4.34 -21.57 -17.23
CA LYS A 452 3.95 -20.17 -17.30
C LYS A 452 5.03 -19.27 -16.69
N PRO A 453 5.42 -18.18 -17.37
CA PRO A 453 6.32 -17.19 -16.80
C PRO A 453 5.67 -16.47 -15.61
N ILE A 454 6.50 -16.11 -14.63
CA ILE A 454 6.12 -15.38 -13.43
C ILE A 454 6.81 -14.04 -13.45
N TYR A 455 6.05 -12.99 -13.17
CA TYR A 455 6.50 -11.60 -13.14
C TYR A 455 6.27 -11.00 -11.75
N VAL A 456 7.09 -10.02 -11.36
CA VAL A 456 6.94 -9.31 -10.09
C VAL A 456 7.42 -7.87 -10.22
N TRP A 457 6.79 -6.93 -9.51
CA TRP A 457 7.28 -5.57 -9.36
C TRP A 457 8.64 -5.54 -8.66
N SER A 458 9.53 -4.62 -9.06
CA SER A 458 10.91 -4.56 -8.57
C SER A 458 11.06 -4.01 -7.17
N ASP A 459 10.24 -3.06 -6.75
CA ASP A 459 10.49 -2.11 -5.67
C ASP A 459 10.82 -2.77 -4.33
N MET A 460 10.08 -3.80 -3.94
CA MET A 460 10.27 -4.50 -2.66
C MET A 460 11.48 -5.45 -2.66
N PHE A 461 12.10 -5.66 -3.83
CA PHE A 461 13.25 -6.54 -4.05
C PHE A 461 14.47 -5.78 -4.58
N ASP A 462 14.40 -4.45 -4.66
CA ASP A 462 15.43 -3.58 -5.22
C ASP A 462 16.15 -2.82 -4.10
N PRO A 463 17.47 -3.09 -3.87
CA PRO A 463 18.25 -2.38 -2.86
C PRO A 463 18.46 -0.88 -3.17
N PHE A 464 18.15 -0.46 -4.39
CA PHE A 464 18.20 0.94 -4.84
C PHE A 464 16.83 1.62 -4.80
N HIS A 465 15.76 0.89 -4.38
CA HIS A 465 14.42 1.40 -4.21
C HIS A 465 13.95 1.15 -2.76
N ASN A 466 12.89 0.33 -2.55
CA ASN A 466 12.28 0.12 -1.23
C ASN A 466 13.05 -0.89 -0.36
N ALA A 467 13.91 -1.74 -0.92
CA ALA A 467 14.70 -2.70 -0.19
C ALA A 467 16.11 -2.20 0.17
N GLY A 468 16.30 -0.88 0.32
CA GLY A 468 17.54 -0.27 0.73
C GLY A 468 17.99 -0.72 2.11
N LYS A 469 19.31 -0.60 2.38
CA LYS A 469 19.94 -1.05 3.64
C LYS A 469 19.65 -0.12 4.82
N THR A 470 19.29 1.11 4.57
CA THR A 470 19.08 2.17 5.57
C THR A 470 17.75 2.87 5.34
N GLY A 471 17.29 3.61 6.35
CA GLY A 471 16.03 4.35 6.31
C GLY A 471 14.84 3.53 6.77
N TRP A 472 13.78 4.23 7.07
CA TRP A 472 12.51 3.66 7.50
C TRP A 472 11.54 3.55 6.31
N TYR A 473 10.79 2.48 6.26
CA TYR A 473 9.76 2.28 5.26
C TYR A 473 8.41 2.08 5.96
N TYR A 474 7.60 3.12 5.96
CA TYR A 474 6.28 3.13 6.61
C TYR A 474 6.30 2.52 8.01
N LEU A 475 5.41 1.54 8.27
CA LEU A 475 5.28 0.84 9.55
C LEU A 475 5.91 -0.58 9.49
N VAL A 476 6.96 -0.76 8.71
CA VAL A 476 7.73 -2.01 8.69
C VAL A 476 8.76 -2.00 9.82
N LYS A 477 8.87 -3.10 10.54
CA LYS A 477 9.70 -3.19 11.75
C LYS A 477 11.19 -3.18 11.45
N GLY A 478 11.86 -2.09 11.80
CA GLY A 478 13.31 -1.94 11.72
C GLY A 478 13.77 -1.03 10.58
N GLU A 479 14.95 -0.45 10.75
CA GLU A 479 15.61 0.33 9.71
C GLU A 479 16.17 -0.60 8.63
N GLY A 480 16.07 -0.21 7.35
CA GLY A 480 16.46 -1.08 6.23
C GLY A 480 15.72 -2.41 6.20
N ALA A 481 14.48 -2.44 6.66
CA ALA A 481 13.74 -3.64 6.99
C ALA A 481 13.59 -4.65 5.84
N TRP A 482 13.49 -4.16 4.60
CA TRP A 482 13.32 -5.01 3.41
C TRP A 482 14.64 -5.51 2.80
N TYR A 483 15.78 -5.11 3.34
CA TYR A 483 17.10 -5.52 2.81
C TYR A 483 17.24 -7.05 2.78
N GLY A 484 17.65 -7.59 1.62
CA GLY A 484 17.81 -9.05 1.41
C GLY A 484 16.53 -9.76 0.92
N SER A 485 15.40 -9.07 0.74
CA SER A 485 14.15 -9.66 0.23
C SER A 485 14.30 -10.35 -1.13
N TRP A 486 15.18 -9.86 -2.00
CA TRP A 486 15.49 -10.43 -3.32
C TRP A 486 16.03 -11.85 -3.27
N GLU A 487 16.50 -12.34 -2.12
CA GLU A 487 16.98 -13.73 -1.98
C GLU A 487 15.86 -14.77 -2.13
N GLY A 488 14.59 -14.34 -2.04
CA GLY A 488 13.43 -15.20 -2.29
C GLY A 488 13.06 -15.39 -3.76
N LEU A 489 13.69 -14.63 -4.66
CA LEU A 489 13.43 -14.72 -6.10
C LEU A 489 14.51 -15.56 -6.79
N ASP A 490 14.12 -16.65 -7.43
CA ASP A 490 15.01 -17.35 -8.35
C ASP A 490 15.05 -16.66 -9.73
N SER A 491 16.08 -16.95 -10.54
CA SER A 491 16.31 -16.27 -11.82
C SER A 491 15.24 -16.54 -12.90
N SER A 492 14.30 -17.45 -12.68
CA SER A 492 13.18 -17.68 -13.59
C SER A 492 12.12 -16.59 -13.50
N VAL A 493 12.06 -15.89 -12.36
CA VAL A 493 11.13 -14.76 -12.15
C VAL A 493 11.59 -13.54 -12.94
N ILE A 494 10.70 -12.98 -13.73
CA ILE A 494 10.96 -11.80 -14.57
C ILE A 494 10.59 -10.55 -13.75
N ILE A 495 11.53 -9.63 -13.64
CA ILE A 495 11.37 -8.40 -12.87
C ILE A 495 10.73 -7.32 -13.73
N VAL A 496 9.63 -6.74 -13.27
CA VAL A 496 9.06 -5.54 -13.88
C VAL A 496 9.60 -4.34 -13.11
N ASN A 497 10.64 -3.74 -13.70
CA ASN A 497 11.42 -2.69 -13.05
C ASN A 497 10.79 -1.33 -13.27
N TRP A 498 10.48 -0.63 -12.16
CA TRP A 498 9.86 0.70 -12.16
C TRP A 498 10.63 1.74 -11.31
N ASN A 499 11.91 1.48 -11.01
CA ASN A 499 12.76 2.46 -10.34
C ASN A 499 13.06 3.64 -11.26
N SER A 500 12.25 4.69 -11.17
CA SER A 500 12.35 5.89 -12.03
C SER A 500 13.43 6.89 -11.59
N ASP A 501 14.14 6.65 -10.49
CA ASP A 501 15.22 7.50 -10.02
C ASP A 501 16.40 7.47 -11.02
N ASN A 502 16.67 8.62 -11.63
CA ASN A 502 17.69 8.75 -12.66
C ASN A 502 19.11 8.40 -12.19
N GLU A 503 19.39 8.55 -10.89
CA GLU A 503 20.72 8.26 -10.31
C GLU A 503 20.86 6.77 -9.96
N LYS A 504 19.76 6.08 -9.64
CA LYS A 504 19.75 4.71 -9.13
C LYS A 504 19.29 3.66 -10.15
N ARG A 505 18.56 4.08 -11.17
CA ARG A 505 17.90 3.19 -12.14
C ARG A 505 18.85 2.19 -12.80
N ILE A 506 20.03 2.63 -13.21
CA ILE A 506 21.02 1.75 -13.86
C ILE A 506 21.56 0.69 -12.88
N ASP A 507 21.78 1.06 -11.61
CA ASP A 507 22.26 0.15 -10.59
C ASP A 507 21.17 -0.85 -10.19
N SER A 508 19.90 -0.41 -10.15
CA SER A 508 18.74 -1.27 -10.02
C SER A 508 18.70 -2.34 -11.12
N MET A 509 18.78 -1.93 -12.38
CA MET A 509 18.79 -2.88 -13.51
C MET A 509 19.97 -3.85 -13.45
N LYS A 510 21.17 -3.37 -13.11
CA LYS A 510 22.38 -4.19 -12.95
C LYS A 510 22.26 -5.18 -11.79
N HIS A 511 21.60 -4.80 -10.70
CA HIS A 511 21.36 -5.69 -9.57
C HIS A 511 20.61 -6.96 -10.03
N PHE A 512 19.50 -6.78 -10.73
CA PHE A 512 18.70 -7.91 -11.21
C PHE A 512 19.38 -8.70 -12.34
N ALA A 513 20.03 -8.02 -13.28
CA ALA A 513 20.80 -8.68 -14.33
C ALA A 513 21.95 -9.52 -13.75
N GLY A 514 22.68 -9.00 -12.76
CA GLY A 514 23.75 -9.72 -12.08
C GLY A 514 23.28 -10.97 -11.31
N ARG A 515 22.00 -11.05 -10.98
CA ARG A 515 21.33 -12.22 -10.39
C ARG A 515 20.70 -13.16 -11.42
N GLY A 516 20.83 -12.85 -12.73
CA GLY A 516 20.34 -13.65 -13.84
C GLY A 516 18.87 -13.43 -14.21
N HIS A 517 18.21 -12.41 -13.64
CA HIS A 517 16.81 -12.12 -13.97
C HIS A 517 16.68 -11.43 -15.33
N LYS A 518 15.65 -11.80 -16.08
CA LYS A 518 15.14 -11.00 -17.18
C LYS A 518 14.33 -9.83 -16.62
N GLN A 519 14.23 -8.74 -17.40
CA GLN A 519 13.55 -7.52 -16.94
C GLN A 519 12.64 -6.95 -18.02
N ILE A 520 11.50 -6.38 -17.57
CA ILE A 520 10.61 -5.51 -18.33
C ILE A 520 10.70 -4.12 -17.70
N LEU A 521 10.91 -3.08 -18.50
CA LEU A 521 10.98 -1.70 -18.04
C LEU A 521 9.58 -1.09 -18.00
N ALA A 522 9.11 -0.71 -16.82
CA ALA A 522 7.84 -0.01 -16.66
C ALA A 522 8.06 1.50 -16.72
N GLY A 523 7.42 2.18 -17.68
CA GLY A 523 7.53 3.62 -17.87
C GLY A 523 6.18 4.30 -18.03
N TYR A 524 6.16 5.62 -18.07
CA TYR A 524 5.07 6.57 -18.21
C TYR A 524 4.60 7.19 -16.88
N TYR A 525 3.85 6.55 -16.03
CA TYR A 525 3.29 7.05 -14.74
C TYR A 525 2.56 8.40 -14.87
N ASP A 526 1.67 8.50 -15.87
CA ASP A 526 0.78 9.66 -16.08
C ASP A 526 1.52 11.01 -16.28
N SER A 527 2.65 10.97 -16.99
CA SER A 527 3.51 12.13 -17.24
C SER A 527 3.89 12.28 -18.74
N ASP A 528 5.11 12.65 -19.07
CA ASP A 528 5.57 12.76 -20.47
C ASP A 528 5.87 11.37 -21.05
N PRO A 529 5.24 10.95 -22.17
CA PRO A 529 5.52 9.67 -22.83
C PRO A 529 6.98 9.49 -23.28
N LYS A 530 7.76 10.57 -23.37
CA LYS A 530 9.20 10.51 -23.64
C LYS A 530 10.04 10.02 -22.49
N ASN A 531 9.49 9.89 -21.29
CA ASN A 531 10.23 9.48 -20.10
C ASN A 531 10.82 8.07 -20.19
N ILE A 532 10.37 7.26 -21.15
CA ILE A 532 10.97 5.96 -21.46
C ILE A 532 12.36 6.08 -22.13
N THR A 533 12.66 7.20 -22.78
CA THR A 533 13.92 7.36 -23.53
C THR A 533 15.18 7.21 -22.66
N PRO A 534 15.29 7.83 -21.47
CA PRO A 534 16.40 7.58 -20.56
C PRO A 534 16.53 6.11 -20.15
N TRP A 535 15.42 5.41 -19.91
CA TRP A 535 15.42 3.99 -19.61
C TRP A 535 16.05 3.15 -20.71
N LEU A 536 15.68 3.41 -21.97
CA LEU A 536 16.23 2.71 -23.13
C LEU A 536 17.72 2.94 -23.29
N LYS A 537 18.17 4.18 -23.04
CA LYS A 537 19.59 4.52 -23.06
C LYS A 537 20.36 3.74 -21.99
N ASP A 538 19.87 3.75 -20.76
CA ASP A 538 20.55 3.09 -19.63
C ASP A 538 20.52 1.56 -19.82
N SER A 539 19.43 0.99 -20.32
CA SER A 539 19.27 -0.45 -20.55
C SER A 539 20.19 -1.00 -21.63
N SER A 540 20.67 -0.16 -22.56
CA SER A 540 21.60 -0.59 -23.61
C SER A 540 22.92 -1.16 -23.08
N SER A 541 23.24 -0.89 -21.81
CA SER A 541 24.44 -1.38 -21.10
C SER A 541 24.13 -2.51 -20.11
N VAL A 542 22.89 -3.02 -20.10
CA VAL A 542 22.43 -4.04 -19.14
C VAL A 542 21.82 -5.22 -19.89
N ASP A 543 22.32 -6.41 -19.65
CA ASP A 543 21.78 -7.64 -20.24
C ASP A 543 20.44 -8.02 -19.64
N GLY A 544 19.64 -8.78 -20.38
CA GLY A 544 18.41 -9.40 -19.89
C GLY A 544 17.17 -8.50 -19.94
N VAL A 545 17.23 -7.30 -20.50
CA VAL A 545 16.03 -6.47 -20.74
C VAL A 545 15.30 -7.05 -21.95
N ILE A 546 14.09 -7.57 -21.73
CA ILE A 546 13.28 -8.27 -22.74
C ILE A 546 11.98 -7.54 -23.10
N GLY A 547 11.60 -6.50 -22.34
CA GLY A 547 10.31 -5.86 -22.57
C GLY A 547 10.21 -4.43 -22.02
N ILE A 548 9.14 -3.78 -22.47
CA ILE A 548 8.72 -2.46 -22.02
C ILE A 548 7.23 -2.50 -21.74
N MET A 549 6.80 -1.85 -20.66
CA MET A 549 5.41 -1.75 -20.28
C MET A 549 4.98 -0.29 -20.10
N TYR A 550 3.91 0.10 -20.79
CA TYR A 550 3.19 1.33 -20.53
C TYR A 550 2.42 1.19 -19.21
N THR A 551 2.71 2.04 -18.25
CA THR A 551 2.14 1.96 -16.91
C THR A 551 1.49 3.27 -16.50
N THR A 552 0.21 3.24 -16.14
CA THR A 552 -0.56 4.38 -15.66
C THR A 552 -1.20 4.03 -14.31
N TRP A 553 -1.11 4.94 -13.35
CA TRP A 553 -1.77 4.83 -12.05
C TRP A 553 -3.15 5.49 -12.03
N GLN A 554 -3.43 6.40 -12.99
CA GLN A 554 -4.68 7.17 -13.11
C GLN A 554 -5.60 6.64 -14.23
N SER A 555 -5.30 5.47 -14.80
CA SER A 555 -6.00 4.93 -15.98
C SER A 555 -5.99 5.89 -17.18
N ASN A 556 -4.92 6.67 -17.32
CA ASN A 556 -4.74 7.58 -18.45
C ASN A 556 -4.08 6.86 -19.62
N PHE A 557 -4.84 6.54 -20.64
CA PHE A 557 -4.37 5.91 -21.89
C PHE A 557 -4.28 6.91 -23.05
N GLY A 558 -4.26 8.22 -22.75
CA GLY A 558 -4.20 9.28 -23.76
C GLY A 558 -2.92 9.24 -24.58
N ASP A 559 -1.80 8.92 -23.95
CA ASP A 559 -0.46 8.94 -24.52
C ASP A 559 0.05 7.56 -25.01
N LEU A 560 -0.84 6.57 -25.10
CA LEU A 560 -0.50 5.18 -25.42
C LEU A 560 0.27 5.05 -26.75
N GLU A 561 -0.23 5.68 -27.81
CA GLU A 561 0.36 5.65 -29.14
C GLU A 561 1.65 6.49 -29.21
N ASP A 562 1.73 7.57 -28.46
CA ASP A 562 2.92 8.41 -28.39
C ASP A 562 4.05 7.68 -27.66
N PHE A 563 3.76 7.08 -26.53
CA PHE A 563 4.73 6.25 -25.79
C PHE A 563 5.26 5.12 -26.69
N SER A 564 4.40 4.40 -27.43
CA SER A 564 4.83 3.32 -28.31
C SER A 564 5.82 3.79 -29.39
N ARG A 565 5.65 5.02 -29.90
CA ARG A 565 6.58 5.62 -30.87
C ARG A 565 7.97 5.87 -30.29
N TYR A 566 8.07 6.23 -29.00
CA TYR A 566 9.36 6.40 -28.33
C TYR A 566 9.95 5.06 -27.87
N ALA A 567 9.10 4.14 -27.42
CA ALA A 567 9.51 2.89 -26.81
C ALA A 567 9.98 1.82 -27.83
N PHE A 568 9.34 1.76 -29.04
CA PHE A 568 9.53 0.64 -29.98
C PHE A 568 10.37 1.00 -31.21
N ARG A 569 10.78 2.25 -31.38
CA ARG A 569 11.71 2.61 -32.45
C ARG A 569 13.14 2.38 -32.00
N LYS A 570 13.95 1.68 -32.83
CA LYS A 570 15.40 1.72 -32.68
C LYS A 570 15.87 3.18 -32.81
N GLN A 571 16.61 3.64 -31.81
CA GLN A 571 17.40 4.88 -31.93
C GLN A 571 18.65 4.61 -32.76
#